data_ec0e3ec7015c267b6c770fc7f1004da7
#
_entry.id   ec0e3ec7015c267b6c770fc7f1004da7
#
_cell.length_a   1.000
_cell.length_b   1.000
_cell.length_c   1.000
_cell.angle_alpha   90.00
_cell.angle_beta   90.00
_cell.angle_gamma   90.00
#
_symmetry.space_group_name_H-M   'P 1'
#
loop_
_entity.id
_entity.type
_entity.pdbx_description
1 polymer ?
#
loop_
_entity_poly.entity_id
_entity_poly.type
_entity_poly.pdbx_seq_one_letter_code
_entity_poly.pdbx_strand_id
1 'polypeptide(L)'
;IGVMKMVLALQNETLPRTLHAQEPSPLIDWGTSGLQLLQNARPWERDENRVRRAGVSSFGLSGTNAHVIVEEPPVVEEAEVAEVSGGAVPVVVSGRDETALREQAGRWASWISRGEGVRVADVAVTAARHRSHFESRASVVASDAAGLVXALEALAEGRAHDAVVTGSAERRGKVVFVYPGQGSQWVGMXRELLESSEVFAQTVNACDAALRPFTGWSVREVLAGEEGENPPFDRVDVVQPALFAMGVALSALWRSLGVEPTAVVGHSQGEVXAAVVSGALTLEQGAQIVAQRSKAVLACAGQGGMALIERPVAVVEEFLAPYGDALSVAAVNTAGSTIISGEADAIERIVAELQEKEVYARKINVDYASHNAQMDPLLPALAKSXEDLAPHRADLAFYSTVTGDVSDGTDLDGTYWCRNLREPVRLDRALNRLLDDGHTVFVE
;
A
#
# COMPACT_ATOMS: atom_id res chain seq x y z
N ILE A 1 14.00 -3.81 -44.23
CA ILE A 1 12.71 -3.58 -44.93
C ILE A 1 12.11 -4.91 -45.40
N GLY A 2 12.90 -5.83 -46.02
CA GLY A 2 12.36 -7.09 -46.51
C GLY A 2 11.66 -7.94 -45.46
N VAL A 3 12.20 -8.00 -44.24
CA VAL A 3 11.57 -8.73 -43.11
C VAL A 3 10.24 -8.08 -42.76
N MET A 4 10.21 -6.74 -42.67
CA MET A 4 8.97 -6.02 -42.36
C MET A 4 7.92 -6.26 -43.43
N LYS A 5 8.34 -6.28 -44.71
CA LYS A 5 7.43 -6.56 -45.83
C LYS A 5 6.78 -7.94 -45.65
N MET A 6 7.59 -8.95 -45.30
CA MET A 6 7.06 -10.33 -45.15
C MET A 6 6.15 -10.45 -43.94
N VAL A 7 6.50 -9.78 -42.82
CA VAL A 7 5.64 -9.80 -41.63
C VAL A 7 4.27 -9.19 -41.97
N LEU A 8 4.27 -8.06 -42.65
CA LEU A 8 3.01 -7.41 -43.07
C LEU A 8 2.24 -8.24 -44.07
N ALA A 9 2.95 -8.92 -45.01
CA ALA A 9 2.31 -9.83 -45.97
C ALA A 9 1.60 -10.98 -45.26
N LEU A 10 2.24 -11.56 -44.23
CA LEU A 10 1.61 -12.62 -43.46
C LEU A 10 0.40 -12.12 -42.69
N GLN A 11 0.52 -10.93 -42.06
CA GLN A 11 -0.58 -10.35 -41.30
C GLN A 11 -1.79 -9.99 -42.19
N ASN A 12 -1.52 -9.51 -43.38
CA ASN A 12 -2.56 -9.05 -44.27
C ASN A 12 -2.99 -10.10 -45.31
N GLU A 13 -2.43 -11.30 -45.19
CA GLU A 13 -2.76 -12.43 -46.06
C GLU A 13 -2.64 -12.11 -47.55
N THR A 14 -1.65 -11.32 -47.90
CA THR A 14 -1.45 -10.85 -49.28
C THR A 14 0.04 -10.79 -49.58
N LEU A 15 0.44 -11.37 -50.72
CA LEU A 15 1.76 -11.15 -51.26
C LEU A 15 1.65 -9.93 -52.19
N PRO A 16 2.28 -8.81 -51.82
CA PRO A 16 2.20 -7.61 -52.66
C PRO A 16 3.08 -7.75 -53.92
N ARG A 17 2.72 -7.08 -54.95
CA ARG A 17 3.50 -7.16 -56.19
C ARG A 17 4.91 -6.59 -55.98
N THR A 18 5.85 -7.13 -56.75
CA THR A 18 7.21 -6.60 -56.79
C THR A 18 7.20 -5.31 -57.60
N LEU A 19 7.76 -4.24 -57.02
CA LEU A 19 7.83 -2.97 -57.73
C LEU A 19 8.86 -3.03 -58.84
N HIS A 20 8.60 -2.32 -59.93
CA HIS A 20 9.51 -2.18 -61.08
C HIS A 20 9.90 -3.52 -61.68
N ALA A 21 8.95 -4.44 -61.77
CA ALA A 21 9.18 -5.79 -62.28
C ALA A 21 8.36 -6.08 -63.52
N GLN A 22 7.93 -5.06 -64.24
CA GLN A 22 7.14 -5.22 -65.46
C GLN A 22 7.93 -5.92 -66.54
N GLU A 23 9.23 -5.63 -66.60
CA GLU A 23 10.10 -6.28 -67.59
C GLU A 23 11.09 -7.21 -66.81
N PRO A 24 10.85 -8.51 -66.83
CA PRO A 24 11.75 -9.45 -66.16
C PRO A 24 13.16 -9.43 -66.77
N SER A 25 14.16 -9.73 -65.94
CA SER A 25 15.53 -9.76 -66.42
C SER A 25 15.69 -10.77 -67.58
N PRO A 26 16.27 -10.36 -68.68
CA PRO A 26 16.50 -11.29 -69.80
C PRO A 26 17.65 -12.27 -69.51
N LEU A 27 18.40 -12.05 -68.45
CA LEU A 27 19.53 -12.92 -68.09
C LEU A 27 19.09 -14.17 -67.32
N ILE A 28 17.84 -14.24 -66.94
CA ILE A 28 17.28 -15.37 -66.17
C ILE A 28 16.33 -16.15 -67.07
N ASP A 29 16.52 -17.45 -67.17
CA ASP A 29 15.56 -18.30 -67.86
C ASP A 29 14.40 -18.60 -66.94
N TRP A 30 13.40 -17.74 -66.94
CA TRP A 30 12.24 -17.86 -66.05
C TRP A 30 11.44 -19.13 -66.27
N GLY A 31 11.51 -19.70 -67.52
CA GLY A 31 10.74 -20.88 -67.83
C GLY A 31 11.27 -22.14 -67.16
N THR A 32 12.58 -22.21 -66.86
CA THR A 32 13.19 -23.39 -66.26
C THR A 32 13.69 -23.16 -64.84
N SER A 33 13.63 -21.91 -64.36
CA SER A 33 14.21 -21.57 -63.06
C SER A 33 13.42 -22.07 -61.86
N GLY A 34 12.17 -22.40 -62.08
CA GLY A 34 11.29 -22.73 -60.98
C GLY A 34 10.85 -21.51 -60.14
N LEU A 35 11.20 -20.31 -60.64
CA LEU A 35 10.89 -19.07 -59.96
C LEU A 35 9.84 -18.32 -60.74
N GLN A 36 9.01 -17.58 -60.09
CA GLN A 36 7.99 -16.74 -60.71
C GLN A 36 8.12 -15.33 -60.12
N LEU A 37 8.28 -14.36 -60.97
CA LEU A 37 8.31 -12.95 -60.55
C LEU A 37 6.91 -12.51 -60.19
N LEU A 38 6.76 -11.91 -59.05
CA LEU A 38 5.45 -11.53 -58.52
C LEU A 38 5.08 -10.17 -59.09
N GLN A 39 4.42 -10.17 -60.26
CA GLN A 39 4.07 -8.92 -60.95
C GLN A 39 2.70 -8.37 -60.57
N ASN A 40 1.87 -9.21 -59.94
CA ASN A 40 0.54 -8.81 -59.45
C ASN A 40 0.39 -9.34 -58.02
N ALA A 41 -0.34 -8.60 -57.19
CA ALA A 41 -0.63 -9.06 -55.85
C ALA A 41 -1.43 -10.36 -55.87
N ARG A 42 -1.18 -11.25 -54.93
CA ARG A 42 -1.91 -12.51 -54.80
C ARG A 42 -2.29 -12.77 -53.36
N PRO A 43 -3.42 -13.45 -53.12
CA PRO A 43 -3.76 -13.89 -51.76
C PRO A 43 -2.70 -14.83 -51.21
N TRP A 44 -2.45 -14.74 -49.94
CA TRP A 44 -1.53 -15.63 -49.20
C TRP A 44 -2.19 -16.03 -47.88
N GLU A 45 -3.28 -16.75 -48.02
CA GLU A 45 -4.11 -17.09 -46.90
C GLU A 45 -3.49 -18.23 -46.06
N ARG A 46 -3.84 -18.24 -44.78
CA ARG A 46 -3.42 -19.32 -43.88
C ARG A 46 -4.09 -20.64 -44.34
N ASP A 47 -3.32 -21.72 -44.29
CA ASP A 47 -3.77 -23.05 -44.71
C ASP A 47 -3.44 -24.04 -43.61
N GLU A 48 -4.40 -24.86 -43.20
CA GLU A 48 -4.20 -25.83 -42.12
C GLU A 48 -3.10 -26.85 -42.41
N ASN A 49 -2.86 -27.10 -43.67
CA ASN A 49 -1.92 -28.16 -44.12
C ASN A 49 -0.54 -27.61 -44.50
N ARG A 50 -0.36 -26.32 -44.44
CA ARG A 50 0.89 -25.71 -44.92
C ARG A 50 1.20 -24.45 -44.12
N VAL A 51 2.39 -24.43 -43.51
CA VAL A 51 2.85 -23.24 -42.80
C VAL A 51 3.47 -22.27 -43.80
N ARG A 52 3.01 -21.02 -43.74
CA ARG A 52 3.52 -19.97 -44.64
C ARG A 52 4.91 -19.55 -44.18
N ARG A 53 5.86 -19.56 -45.09
CA ARG A 53 7.23 -19.15 -44.86
C ARG A 53 7.75 -18.27 -46.00
N ALA A 54 8.67 -17.38 -45.65
CA ALA A 54 9.32 -16.53 -46.66
C ALA A 54 10.82 -16.44 -46.32
N GLY A 55 11.65 -16.45 -47.34
CA GLY A 55 13.06 -16.18 -47.21
C GLY A 55 13.36 -14.74 -47.58
N VAL A 56 14.20 -14.08 -46.77
CA VAL A 56 14.66 -12.72 -47.07
C VAL A 56 16.16 -12.72 -47.11
N SER A 57 16.74 -12.39 -48.25
CA SER A 57 18.17 -12.33 -48.47
C SER A 57 18.64 -10.88 -48.55
N SER A 58 19.78 -10.60 -47.99
CA SER A 58 20.43 -9.30 -48.09
C SER A 58 21.92 -9.55 -48.34
N PHE A 59 22.39 -9.05 -49.49
CA PHE A 59 23.80 -9.22 -49.87
C PHE A 59 24.45 -7.84 -49.96
N GLY A 60 25.33 -7.60 -49.01
CA GLY A 60 25.98 -6.30 -48.90
C GLY A 60 27.13 -6.15 -49.88
N LEU A 61 27.32 -4.94 -50.36
CA LEU A 61 28.42 -4.62 -51.26
C LEU A 61 29.78 -4.90 -50.60
N SER A 62 29.85 -4.74 -49.30
CA SER A 62 31.06 -4.99 -48.53
C SER A 62 31.33 -6.48 -48.28
N GLY A 63 30.44 -7.35 -48.73
CA GLY A 63 30.60 -8.79 -48.56
C GLY A 63 29.81 -9.40 -47.40
N THR A 64 29.12 -8.61 -46.63
CA THR A 64 28.28 -9.11 -45.54
C THR A 64 26.97 -9.65 -46.15
N ASN A 65 26.69 -10.91 -45.91
CA ASN A 65 25.50 -11.58 -46.47
C ASN A 65 24.66 -12.09 -45.32
N ALA A 66 23.35 -12.03 -45.51
CA ALA A 66 22.40 -12.56 -44.53
C ALA A 66 21.21 -13.18 -45.21
N HIS A 67 20.67 -14.23 -44.63
CA HIS A 67 19.44 -14.83 -45.07
C HIS A 67 18.60 -15.20 -43.86
N VAL A 68 17.33 -14.74 -43.86
CA VAL A 68 16.42 -14.95 -42.73
C VAL A 68 15.17 -15.64 -43.26
N ILE A 69 14.72 -16.67 -42.56
CA ILE A 69 13.43 -17.30 -42.88
C ILE A 69 12.41 -16.79 -41.85
N VAL A 70 11.31 -16.24 -42.37
CA VAL A 70 10.19 -15.72 -41.57
C VAL A 70 9.05 -16.73 -41.72
N GLU A 71 8.49 -17.15 -40.59
CA GLU A 71 7.43 -18.15 -40.55
C GLU A 71 6.23 -17.60 -39.79
N GLU A 72 5.02 -17.92 -40.25
CA GLU A 72 3.82 -17.53 -39.53
C GLU A 72 3.80 -18.22 -38.15
N PRO A 73 3.30 -17.54 -37.11
CA PRO A 73 3.25 -18.16 -35.81
C PRO A 73 2.13 -19.21 -35.73
N PRO A 74 2.19 -20.13 -34.76
CA PRO A 74 1.07 -21.04 -34.55
C PRO A 74 -0.22 -20.27 -34.25
N VAL A 75 -1.34 -20.89 -34.57
CA VAL A 75 -2.63 -20.31 -34.23
C VAL A 75 -2.76 -20.34 -32.71
N VAL A 76 -2.95 -19.17 -32.12
CA VAL A 76 -3.21 -19.06 -30.68
C VAL A 76 -4.72 -18.98 -30.52
N GLU A 77 -5.28 -19.95 -29.80
CA GLU A 77 -6.69 -19.89 -29.45
C GLU A 77 -6.87 -18.71 -28.50
N GLU A 78 -7.81 -17.83 -28.84
CA GLU A 78 -8.12 -16.73 -27.95
C GLU A 78 -8.59 -17.33 -26.62
N ALA A 79 -7.85 -17.03 -25.55
CA ALA A 79 -8.29 -17.44 -24.23
C ALA A 79 -9.61 -16.73 -23.93
N GLU A 80 -10.53 -17.44 -23.29
CA GLU A 80 -11.75 -16.82 -22.84
C GLU A 80 -11.39 -15.66 -21.93
N VAL A 81 -11.91 -14.47 -22.26
CA VAL A 81 -11.66 -13.30 -21.45
C VAL A 81 -12.37 -13.49 -20.12
N ALA A 82 -11.62 -13.72 -19.06
CA ALA A 82 -12.19 -13.84 -17.74
C ALA A 82 -12.84 -12.50 -17.38
N GLU A 83 -14.04 -12.57 -16.82
CA GLU A 83 -14.68 -11.38 -16.28
C GLU A 83 -13.89 -10.97 -15.06
N VAL A 84 -13.27 -9.80 -15.14
CA VAL A 84 -12.58 -9.22 -13.99
C VAL A 84 -13.65 -8.57 -13.13
N SER A 85 -13.72 -8.98 -11.87
CA SER A 85 -14.63 -8.34 -10.93
C SER A 85 -14.30 -6.85 -10.88
N GLY A 86 -15.29 -6.00 -11.06
CA GLY A 86 -15.09 -4.56 -11.08
C GLY A 86 -14.46 -4.07 -9.79
N GLY A 87 -13.38 -3.36 -9.91
CA GLY A 87 -12.68 -2.79 -8.79
C GLY A 87 -11.59 -1.90 -9.30
N ALA A 88 -11.13 -1.01 -8.43
CA ALA A 88 -10.05 -0.10 -8.80
C ALA A 88 -8.73 -0.86 -8.86
N VAL A 89 -7.94 -0.58 -9.88
CA VAL A 89 -6.60 -1.15 -10.03
C VAL A 89 -5.59 -0.03 -10.27
N PRO A 90 -4.34 -0.20 -9.80
CA PRO A 90 -3.31 0.79 -10.07
C PRO A 90 -2.71 0.57 -11.44
N VAL A 91 -2.57 1.65 -12.21
CA VAL A 91 -1.86 1.66 -13.48
C VAL A 91 -0.61 2.49 -13.27
N VAL A 92 0.57 1.88 -13.45
CA VAL A 92 1.84 2.56 -13.19
C VAL A 92 2.40 3.12 -14.49
N VAL A 93 2.90 4.36 -14.42
CA VAL A 93 3.48 5.07 -15.56
C VAL A 93 4.82 5.62 -15.12
N SER A 94 5.80 5.64 -16.00
CA SER A 94 7.09 6.21 -15.63
C SER A 94 7.75 6.91 -16.81
N GLY A 95 8.75 7.70 -16.49
CA GLY A 95 9.61 8.36 -17.46
C GLY A 95 10.96 8.68 -16.83
N ARG A 96 11.94 9.00 -17.65
CA ARG A 96 13.26 9.31 -17.12
C ARG A 96 13.26 10.61 -16.31
N ASP A 97 12.33 11.51 -16.64
CA ASP A 97 12.12 12.74 -15.90
C ASP A 97 10.64 13.09 -15.93
N GLU A 98 10.28 14.17 -15.29
CA GLU A 98 8.89 14.59 -15.20
C GLU A 98 8.27 14.89 -16.56
N THR A 99 9.03 15.48 -17.47
CA THR A 99 8.56 15.78 -18.81
C THR A 99 8.23 14.48 -19.56
N ALA A 100 9.12 13.50 -19.51
CA ALA A 100 8.89 12.20 -20.15
C ALA A 100 7.70 11.47 -19.53
N LEU A 101 7.55 11.55 -18.21
CA LEU A 101 6.41 10.95 -17.52
C LEU A 101 5.10 11.54 -18.02
N ARG A 102 5.02 12.86 -18.10
CA ARG A 102 3.80 13.53 -18.58
C ARG A 102 3.50 13.21 -20.05
N GLU A 103 4.54 13.16 -20.89
CA GLU A 103 4.33 12.80 -22.29
C GLU A 103 3.82 11.37 -22.41
N GLN A 104 4.36 10.45 -21.63
CA GLN A 104 3.90 9.07 -21.67
C GLN A 104 2.43 8.97 -21.23
N ALA A 105 2.06 9.68 -20.18
CA ALA A 105 0.67 9.70 -19.73
C ALA A 105 -0.27 10.22 -20.83
N GLY A 106 0.15 11.27 -21.52
CA GLY A 106 -0.65 11.82 -22.61
C GLY A 106 -0.81 10.85 -23.77
N ARG A 107 0.27 10.14 -24.13
CA ARG A 107 0.21 9.13 -25.19
C ARG A 107 -0.74 7.99 -24.82
N TRP A 108 -0.67 7.53 -23.55
CA TRP A 108 -1.55 6.46 -23.12
C TRP A 108 -3.01 6.91 -23.11
N ALA A 109 -3.27 8.14 -22.61
CA ALA A 109 -4.63 8.66 -22.58
C ALA A 109 -5.23 8.72 -23.99
N SER A 110 -4.43 9.21 -24.96
CA SER A 110 -4.85 9.31 -26.33
C SER A 110 -5.14 7.93 -26.94
N TRP A 111 -4.24 6.97 -26.69
CA TRP A 111 -4.41 5.61 -27.21
C TRP A 111 -5.66 4.93 -26.64
N ILE A 112 -5.87 5.06 -25.32
CA ILE A 112 -7.03 4.44 -24.66
C ILE A 112 -8.32 5.07 -25.18
N SER A 113 -8.33 6.41 -25.37
CA SER A 113 -9.51 7.12 -25.85
C SER A 113 -9.94 6.65 -27.25
N ARG A 114 -8.97 6.30 -28.10
CA ARG A 114 -9.26 5.86 -29.46
C ARG A 114 -9.60 4.39 -29.57
N GLY A 115 -9.24 3.60 -28.53
CA GLY A 115 -9.45 2.16 -28.56
C GLY A 115 -10.88 1.79 -28.22
N GLU A 116 -11.34 0.67 -28.77
CA GLU A 116 -12.63 0.11 -28.44
C GLU A 116 -12.43 -1.09 -27.52
N GLY A 117 -13.19 -1.14 -26.45
CA GLY A 117 -13.16 -2.28 -25.53
C GLY A 117 -11.88 -2.41 -24.73
N VAL A 118 -11.14 -1.31 -24.52
CA VAL A 118 -9.93 -1.34 -23.71
C VAL A 118 -10.33 -1.53 -22.25
N ARG A 119 -9.73 -2.52 -21.59
CA ARG A 119 -10.01 -2.86 -20.21
C ARG A 119 -8.88 -2.36 -19.33
N VAL A 120 -9.24 -1.70 -18.21
CA VAL A 120 -8.25 -1.16 -17.29
C VAL A 120 -7.32 -2.24 -16.75
N ALA A 121 -7.86 -3.42 -16.45
CA ALA A 121 -7.05 -4.51 -15.91
C ALA A 121 -5.95 -4.94 -16.89
N ASP A 122 -6.26 -4.97 -18.19
CA ASP A 122 -5.28 -5.31 -19.22
C ASP A 122 -4.19 -4.25 -19.31
N VAL A 123 -4.58 -2.97 -19.26
CA VAL A 123 -3.61 -1.87 -19.25
C VAL A 123 -2.73 -1.95 -18.03
N ALA A 124 -3.32 -2.24 -16.85
CA ALA A 124 -2.57 -2.34 -15.60
C ALA A 124 -1.50 -3.43 -15.66
N VAL A 125 -1.87 -4.60 -16.17
CA VAL A 125 -0.93 -5.73 -16.26
C VAL A 125 0.20 -5.40 -17.24
N THR A 126 -0.13 -4.87 -18.40
CA THR A 126 0.87 -4.51 -19.40
C THR A 126 1.82 -3.43 -18.86
N ALA A 127 1.27 -2.42 -18.21
CA ALA A 127 2.07 -1.33 -17.65
C ALA A 127 3.02 -1.84 -16.56
N ALA A 128 2.54 -2.74 -15.70
CA ALA A 128 3.34 -3.23 -14.59
C ALA A 128 4.40 -4.23 -15.02
N ARG A 129 4.07 -5.12 -15.95
CA ARG A 129 4.92 -6.28 -16.26
C ARG A 129 5.68 -6.18 -17.56
N HIS A 130 5.25 -5.31 -18.50
CA HIS A 130 5.81 -5.30 -19.84
C HIS A 130 6.36 -3.93 -20.25
N ARG A 131 6.62 -3.08 -19.28
CA ARG A 131 7.24 -1.77 -19.51
C ARG A 131 8.36 -1.55 -18.53
N SER A 132 9.36 -0.77 -18.92
CA SER A 132 10.46 -0.40 -18.04
C SER A 132 9.96 0.63 -17.03
N HIS A 133 10.51 0.57 -15.83
CA HIS A 133 10.13 1.48 -14.76
C HIS A 133 11.29 2.44 -14.50
N PHE A 134 11.12 3.67 -14.95
CA PHE A 134 12.14 4.72 -14.83
C PHE A 134 11.98 5.48 -13.50
N GLU A 135 12.80 6.49 -13.31
CA GLU A 135 12.92 7.18 -12.02
C GLU A 135 11.70 8.03 -11.67
N SER A 136 11.12 8.74 -12.64
CA SER A 136 9.92 9.56 -12.38
C SER A 136 8.69 8.69 -12.57
N ARG A 137 7.91 8.54 -11.53
CA ARG A 137 6.82 7.57 -11.51
C ARG A 137 5.50 8.18 -11.10
N ALA A 138 4.44 7.56 -11.59
CA ALA A 138 3.08 7.86 -11.16
C ALA A 138 2.30 6.57 -11.06
N SER A 139 1.35 6.55 -10.14
CA SER A 139 0.34 5.50 -10.06
C SER A 139 -1.02 6.16 -10.24
N VAL A 140 -1.81 5.59 -11.13
CA VAL A 140 -3.15 6.07 -11.42
C VAL A 140 -4.12 4.96 -11.05
N VAL A 141 -5.02 5.22 -10.10
CA VAL A 141 -5.98 4.21 -9.66
C VAL A 141 -7.30 4.45 -10.41
N ALA A 142 -7.77 3.42 -11.11
CA ALA A 142 -8.97 3.55 -11.93
C ALA A 142 -9.75 2.24 -11.94
N SER A 143 -11.06 2.35 -12.11
CA SER A 143 -11.93 1.18 -12.21
C SER A 143 -12.53 1.00 -13.60
N ASP A 144 -12.39 1.99 -14.47
CA ASP A 144 -12.84 1.89 -15.86
C ASP A 144 -11.95 2.73 -16.77
N ALA A 145 -12.10 2.53 -18.08
CA ALA A 145 -11.26 3.20 -19.08
C ALA A 145 -11.47 4.73 -19.06
N ALA A 146 -12.70 5.18 -18.89
CA ALA A 146 -13.00 6.61 -18.88
C ALA A 146 -12.31 7.30 -17.69
N GLY A 147 -12.37 6.68 -16.53
CA GLY A 147 -11.69 7.20 -15.33
C GLY A 147 -10.18 7.22 -15.50
N LEU A 148 -9.64 6.17 -16.13
CA LEU A 148 -8.21 6.11 -16.38
C LEU A 148 -7.78 7.24 -17.31
N VAL A 149 -8.53 7.50 -18.37
CA VAL A 149 -8.24 8.59 -19.30
C VAL A 149 -8.26 9.95 -18.60
N UNK A 150 -9.01 10.17 -17.83
CA UNK A 150 -9.14 11.34 -17.17
C UNK A 150 -8.01 11.65 -16.31
N ALA A 151 -7.77 10.63 -15.57
CA ALA A 151 -6.65 10.77 -14.67
C ALA A 151 -5.32 10.93 -15.41
N LEU A 152 -5.11 10.15 -16.45
CA LEU A 152 -3.89 10.26 -17.25
C LEU A 152 -3.76 11.64 -17.91
N GLU A 153 -4.86 12.22 -18.35
CA GLU A 153 -4.85 13.57 -18.92
C GLU A 153 -4.45 14.60 -17.87
N ALA A 154 -4.95 14.46 -16.64
CA ALA A 154 -4.56 15.35 -15.55
C ALA A 154 -3.06 15.26 -15.28
N LEU A 155 -2.54 14.04 -15.25
CA LEU A 155 -1.10 13.84 -15.08
C LEU A 155 -0.30 14.48 -16.23
N ALA A 156 -0.75 14.28 -17.46
CA ALA A 156 -0.08 14.85 -18.62
C ALA A 156 -0.03 16.37 -18.59
N GLU A 157 -1.09 16.98 -18.06
CA GLU A 157 -1.22 18.45 -18.00
C GLU A 157 -0.65 19.03 -16.71
N GLY A 158 -0.17 18.19 -15.81
CA GLY A 158 0.37 18.66 -14.54
C GLY A 158 -0.67 19.12 -13.55
N ARG A 159 -1.92 18.68 -13.70
CA ARG A 159 -3.02 19.05 -12.80
C ARG A 159 -3.16 18.01 -11.69
N ALA A 160 -3.50 18.48 -10.51
CA ALA A 160 -3.80 17.59 -9.38
C ALA A 160 -5.05 16.76 -9.67
N HIS A 161 -5.03 15.51 -9.24
CA HIS A 161 -6.17 14.60 -9.41
C HIS A 161 -6.14 13.58 -8.29
N ASP A 162 -7.29 13.29 -7.71
CA ASP A 162 -7.38 12.41 -6.55
C ASP A 162 -6.87 10.99 -6.83
N ALA A 163 -6.97 10.55 -8.08
CA ALA A 163 -6.57 9.19 -8.46
C ALA A 163 -5.09 9.08 -8.83
N VAL A 164 -4.34 10.20 -8.83
CA VAL A 164 -2.95 10.23 -9.28
C VAL A 164 -2.01 10.52 -8.12
N VAL A 165 -1.01 9.65 -7.96
CA VAL A 165 0.08 9.86 -7.00
C VAL A 165 1.39 9.83 -7.79
N THR A 166 2.24 10.82 -7.57
CA THR A 166 3.54 10.87 -8.24
C THR A 166 4.68 10.74 -7.24
N GLY A 167 5.81 10.28 -7.72
CA GLY A 167 6.99 10.14 -6.89
C GLY A 167 8.24 9.88 -7.71
N SER A 168 9.34 9.70 -7.00
CA SER A 168 10.63 9.42 -7.62
C SER A 168 11.24 8.17 -6.99
N ALA A 169 11.83 7.32 -7.81
CA ALA A 169 12.54 6.13 -7.35
C ALA A 169 14.05 6.34 -7.31
N GLU A 170 14.51 7.58 -7.35
CA GLU A 170 15.95 7.88 -7.31
C GLU A 170 16.60 7.41 -6.02
N ARG A 171 15.87 7.50 -4.91
CA ARG A 171 16.39 7.09 -3.60
C ARG A 171 15.56 5.95 -3.08
N ARG A 172 16.22 4.82 -2.85
CA ARG A 172 15.59 3.66 -2.23
C ARG A 172 16.03 3.62 -0.79
N GLY A 173 15.06 3.60 0.11
CA GLY A 173 15.33 3.46 1.52
C GLY A 173 14.66 2.22 2.06
N LYS A 174 14.96 1.93 3.31
CA LYS A 174 14.31 0.83 4.00
C LYS A 174 12.85 1.20 4.31
N VAL A 175 11.99 0.20 4.32
CA VAL A 175 10.55 0.38 4.53
C VAL A 175 10.19 0.12 5.97
N VAL A 176 9.35 0.99 6.53
CA VAL A 176 8.81 0.86 7.90
C VAL A 176 7.30 0.74 7.80
N PHE A 177 6.72 -0.22 8.52
CA PHE A 177 5.27 -0.24 8.72
C PHE A 177 4.96 0.51 10.01
N VAL A 178 4.00 1.44 9.91
CA VAL A 178 3.61 2.34 10.99
C VAL A 178 2.20 1.98 11.45
N TYR A 179 2.04 1.76 12.74
CA TYR A 179 0.74 1.37 13.31
C TYR A 179 0.21 2.52 14.16
N PRO A 180 -0.82 3.22 13.69
CA PRO A 180 -1.32 4.40 14.41
C PRO A 180 -2.04 4.02 15.69
N GLY A 181 -2.20 4.99 16.55
CA GLY A 181 -3.03 4.85 17.72
C GLY A 181 -4.51 4.99 17.38
N GLN A 182 -5.32 5.20 18.41
CA GLN A 182 -6.75 5.33 18.25
C GLN A 182 -7.10 6.66 17.59
N GLY A 183 -8.09 6.67 16.70
CA GLY A 183 -8.59 7.87 16.07
C GLY A 183 -8.91 7.71 14.59
N SER A 184 -8.40 6.70 13.94
CA SER A 184 -8.60 6.52 12.50
C SER A 184 -9.78 5.61 12.15
N GLN A 185 -10.44 5.03 13.15
CA GLN A 185 -11.49 4.04 12.93
C GLN A 185 -12.79 4.66 12.42
N TRP A 186 -13.51 3.88 11.59
CA TRP A 186 -14.85 4.24 11.15
C TRP A 186 -15.62 2.97 10.84
N VAL A 187 -16.95 3.07 10.95
CA VAL A 187 -17.83 1.90 10.79
C VAL A 187 -17.76 1.38 9.35
N GLY A 188 -17.50 0.09 9.21
CA GLY A 188 -17.44 -0.55 7.89
C GLY A 188 -16.09 -0.45 7.22
N MET A 189 -15.07 -0.06 7.96
CA MET A 189 -13.75 0.17 7.37
C MET A 189 -13.09 -1.06 6.74
N UNK A 190 -13.44 -2.19 6.89
CA UNK A 190 -13.01 -3.14 6.37
C UNK A 190 -13.69 -3.71 5.47
N ARG A 191 -14.83 -3.30 5.22
CA ARG A 191 -15.84 -4.01 4.42
C ARG A 191 -15.36 -4.34 3.01
N GLU A 192 -14.85 -3.33 2.30
CA GLU A 192 -14.40 -3.54 0.92
C GLU A 192 -13.25 -4.55 0.83
N LEU A 193 -12.30 -4.46 1.74
CA LEU A 193 -11.15 -5.36 1.71
C LEU A 193 -11.53 -6.77 2.09
N LEU A 194 -12.50 -6.96 2.97
CA LEU A 194 -12.99 -8.30 3.29
C LEU A 194 -13.56 -8.98 2.05
N GLU A 195 -14.20 -8.21 1.16
CA GLU A 195 -14.80 -8.76 -0.05
C GLU A 195 -13.78 -8.91 -1.19
N SER A 196 -12.81 -8.02 -1.28
CA SER A 196 -11.94 -7.94 -2.45
C SER A 196 -10.59 -8.63 -2.27
N SER A 197 -10.16 -8.90 -1.04
CA SER A 197 -8.85 -9.50 -0.78
C SER A 197 -8.99 -10.75 0.07
N GLU A 198 -8.64 -11.88 -0.52
CA GLU A 198 -8.64 -13.15 0.22
C GLU A 198 -7.62 -13.14 1.35
N VAL A 199 -6.44 -12.58 1.10
CA VAL A 199 -5.39 -12.48 2.13
C VAL A 199 -5.88 -11.65 3.33
N PHE A 200 -6.51 -10.51 3.05
CA PHE A 200 -7.04 -9.66 4.11
C PHE A 200 -8.12 -10.39 4.91
N ALA A 201 -9.07 -11.02 4.22
CA ALA A 201 -10.17 -11.73 4.88
C ALA A 201 -9.67 -12.88 5.75
N GLN A 202 -8.72 -13.67 5.25
CA GLN A 202 -8.15 -14.77 6.01
C GLN A 202 -7.43 -14.27 7.26
N THR A 203 -6.73 -13.14 7.15
CA THR A 203 -6.01 -12.58 8.30
C THR A 203 -7.01 -12.04 9.33
N VAL A 204 -8.07 -11.37 8.88
CA VAL A 204 -9.11 -10.91 9.81
C VAL A 204 -9.78 -12.11 10.51
N ASN A 205 -10.03 -13.20 9.79
CA ASN A 205 -10.58 -14.42 10.39
C ASN A 205 -9.64 -14.96 11.47
N ALA A 206 -8.34 -14.96 11.23
CA ALA A 206 -7.37 -15.42 12.22
C ALA A 206 -7.38 -14.52 13.45
N CYS A 207 -7.47 -13.20 13.25
CA CYS A 207 -7.57 -12.25 14.36
C CYS A 207 -8.87 -12.46 15.15
N ASP A 208 -9.96 -12.71 14.45
CA ASP A 208 -11.25 -12.99 15.07
C ASP A 208 -11.15 -14.20 16.00
N ALA A 209 -10.55 -15.28 15.51
CA ALA A 209 -10.36 -16.49 16.31
C ALA A 209 -9.47 -16.24 17.53
N ALA A 210 -8.39 -15.45 17.35
CA ALA A 210 -7.47 -15.16 18.43
C ALA A 210 -8.08 -14.25 19.49
N LEU A 211 -8.92 -13.31 19.09
CA LEU A 211 -9.52 -12.34 20.03
C LEU A 211 -10.72 -12.89 20.78
N ARG A 212 -11.50 -13.78 20.17
CA ARG A 212 -12.76 -14.27 20.78
C ARG A 212 -12.64 -14.79 22.19
N PRO A 213 -11.61 -15.58 22.54
CA PRO A 213 -11.48 -16.05 23.92
C PRO A 213 -11.41 -14.93 24.96
N PHE A 214 -10.99 -13.75 24.56
CA PHE A 214 -10.82 -12.62 25.46
C PHE A 214 -11.97 -11.63 25.37
N THR A 215 -12.61 -11.50 24.22
CA THR A 215 -13.63 -10.48 23.98
C THR A 215 -15.07 -11.01 24.02
N GLY A 216 -15.28 -12.21 23.51
CA GLY A 216 -16.62 -12.79 23.42
C GLY A 216 -17.45 -12.26 22.24
N TRP A 217 -16.87 -11.43 21.39
CA TRP A 217 -17.56 -10.88 20.21
C TRP A 217 -16.67 -10.99 18.99
N SER A 218 -17.23 -10.73 17.80
CA SER A 218 -16.55 -10.93 16.53
C SER A 218 -15.96 -9.63 15.99
N VAL A 219 -14.62 -9.56 15.92
CA VAL A 219 -13.95 -8.40 15.34
C VAL A 219 -14.25 -8.31 13.83
N ARG A 220 -14.42 -9.44 13.19
CA ARG A 220 -14.77 -9.45 11.76
C ARG A 220 -16.11 -8.74 11.51
N GLU A 221 -17.12 -9.05 12.33
CA GLU A 221 -18.44 -8.40 12.17
C GLU A 221 -18.37 -6.91 12.45
N VAL A 222 -17.60 -6.52 13.47
CA VAL A 222 -17.42 -5.09 13.79
C VAL A 222 -16.73 -4.37 12.63
N LEU A 223 -15.65 -4.94 12.10
CA LEU A 223 -14.91 -4.31 10.98
C LEU A 223 -15.75 -4.25 9.70
N ALA A 224 -16.66 -5.22 9.51
CA ALA A 224 -17.55 -5.19 8.35
C ALA A 224 -18.72 -4.21 8.54
N GLY A 225 -18.92 -3.72 9.76
CA GLY A 225 -20.04 -2.84 10.06
C GLY A 225 -21.37 -3.58 10.07
N GLU A 226 -21.35 -4.86 10.38
CA GLU A 226 -22.56 -5.67 10.39
C GLU A 226 -23.39 -5.42 11.65
N GLU A 227 -24.68 -5.38 11.49
CA GLU A 227 -25.61 -5.31 12.62
C GLU A 227 -25.61 -6.66 13.33
N GLY A 228 -25.70 -6.65 14.65
CA GLY A 228 -25.70 -7.87 15.44
C GLY A 228 -25.56 -7.59 16.90
N GLU A 229 -25.22 -8.62 17.66
CA GLU A 229 -25.08 -8.54 19.12
C GLU A 229 -23.68 -8.08 19.55
N ASN A 230 -23.01 -7.32 18.72
CA ASN A 230 -21.68 -6.82 19.05
C ASN A 230 -21.78 -5.52 19.86
N PRO A 231 -20.81 -5.25 20.76
CA PRO A 231 -20.81 -3.98 21.48
C PRO A 231 -20.57 -2.81 20.53
N PRO A 232 -20.94 -1.60 20.96
CA PRO A 232 -20.80 -0.43 20.06
C PRO A 232 -19.36 -0.12 19.72
N PHE A 233 -19.14 0.34 18.49
CA PHE A 233 -17.81 0.61 17.95
C PHE A 233 -17.30 1.99 18.37
N ASP A 234 -17.60 2.41 19.58
CA ASP A 234 -17.03 3.63 20.17
C ASP A 234 -16.41 3.36 21.54
N ARG A 235 -16.58 2.15 22.05
CA ARG A 235 -15.94 1.76 23.32
C ARG A 235 -14.49 1.38 23.07
N VAL A 236 -13.62 1.78 23.97
CA VAL A 236 -12.18 1.55 23.82
C VAL A 236 -11.85 0.06 23.69
N ASP A 237 -12.59 -0.81 24.40
CA ASP A 237 -12.34 -2.26 24.36
C ASP A 237 -12.86 -2.92 23.08
N VAL A 238 -13.54 -2.17 22.21
CA VAL A 238 -13.93 -2.61 20.87
C VAL A 238 -13.01 -1.97 19.83
N VAL A 239 -12.76 -0.68 19.96
CA VAL A 239 -11.95 0.08 19.00
C VAL A 239 -10.52 -0.46 18.93
N GLN A 240 -9.88 -0.71 20.08
CA GLN A 240 -8.49 -1.12 20.05
C GLN A 240 -8.26 -2.52 19.48
N PRO A 241 -9.06 -3.53 19.86
CA PRO A 241 -8.95 -4.82 19.15
C PRO A 241 -9.26 -4.74 17.66
N ALA A 242 -10.21 -3.88 17.25
CA ALA A 242 -10.52 -3.71 15.83
C ALA A 242 -9.33 -3.10 15.08
N LEU A 243 -8.70 -2.08 15.66
CA LEU A 243 -7.51 -1.48 15.05
C LEU A 243 -6.34 -2.46 15.00
N PHE A 244 -6.20 -3.29 16.03
CA PHE A 244 -5.20 -4.36 16.03
C PHE A 244 -5.41 -5.30 14.84
N ALA A 245 -6.64 -5.79 14.66
CA ALA A 245 -6.95 -6.69 13.55
C ALA A 245 -6.72 -6.02 12.20
N MET A 246 -7.12 -4.74 12.08
CA MET A 246 -6.92 -3.97 10.86
C MET A 246 -5.44 -3.86 10.51
N GLY A 247 -4.61 -3.52 11.49
CA GLY A 247 -3.17 -3.38 11.26
C GLY A 247 -2.49 -4.68 10.87
N VAL A 248 -2.85 -5.78 11.52
CA VAL A 248 -2.28 -7.09 11.19
C VAL A 248 -2.72 -7.50 9.77
N ALA A 249 -3.99 -7.30 9.44
CA ALA A 249 -4.51 -7.69 8.13
C ALA A 249 -3.96 -6.83 6.99
N LEU A 250 -3.84 -5.50 7.21
CA LEU A 250 -3.23 -4.63 6.19
C LEU A 250 -1.77 -4.98 5.97
N SER A 251 -1.06 -5.35 7.04
CA SER A 251 0.35 -5.76 6.89
C SER A 251 0.47 -7.02 6.04
N ALA A 252 -0.41 -7.99 6.25
CA ALA A 252 -0.42 -9.21 5.44
C ALA A 252 -0.72 -8.88 3.97
N LEU A 253 -1.65 -7.97 3.73
CA LEU A 253 -2.01 -7.56 2.38
C LEU A 253 -0.83 -6.88 1.68
N TRP A 254 -0.20 -5.89 2.34
CA TRP A 254 0.95 -5.21 1.75
C TRP A 254 2.08 -6.20 1.42
N ARG A 255 2.34 -7.14 2.33
CA ARG A 255 3.40 -8.13 2.09
C ARG A 255 3.05 -9.06 0.93
N SER A 256 1.76 -9.41 0.78
CA SER A 256 1.33 -10.24 -0.36
C SER A 256 1.52 -9.53 -1.70
N LEU A 257 1.59 -8.20 -1.67
CA LEU A 257 1.84 -7.39 -2.87
C LEU A 257 3.32 -7.07 -3.06
N GLY A 258 4.18 -7.64 -2.23
CA GLY A 258 5.62 -7.50 -2.38
C GLY A 258 6.25 -6.34 -1.61
N VAL A 259 5.48 -5.67 -0.75
CA VAL A 259 6.03 -4.60 0.07
C VAL A 259 6.50 -5.20 1.40
N GLU A 260 7.83 -5.28 1.57
CA GLU A 260 8.42 -5.94 2.74
C GLU A 260 9.07 -4.91 3.66
N PRO A 261 8.61 -4.81 4.91
CA PRO A 261 9.24 -3.89 5.85
C PRO A 261 10.53 -4.48 6.41
N THR A 262 11.45 -3.62 6.82
CA THR A 262 12.61 -4.03 7.61
C THR A 262 12.43 -3.64 9.08
N ALA A 263 11.45 -2.79 9.36
CA ALA A 263 11.20 -2.31 10.72
C ALA A 263 9.72 -2.00 10.91
N VAL A 264 9.32 -1.96 12.16
CA VAL A 264 7.96 -1.58 12.55
C VAL A 264 8.04 -0.53 13.66
N VAL A 265 7.02 0.32 13.72
CA VAL A 265 6.85 1.30 14.80
C VAL A 265 5.36 1.48 15.04
N GLY A 266 4.97 1.61 16.30
CA GLY A 266 3.57 1.78 16.64
C GLY A 266 3.37 2.90 17.65
N HIS A 267 2.22 3.55 17.59
CA HIS A 267 1.85 4.62 18.51
C HIS A 267 0.89 4.04 19.56
N SER A 268 1.28 4.06 20.81
CA SER A 268 0.44 3.58 21.92
C SER A 268 0.02 2.13 21.67
N GLN A 269 -1.29 1.84 21.65
CA GLN A 269 -1.76 0.46 21.41
C GLN A 269 -1.34 -0.07 20.03
N GLY A 270 -0.97 0.79 19.11
CA GLY A 270 -0.45 0.35 17.81
C GLY A 270 0.84 -0.44 17.94
N GLU A 271 1.56 -0.32 19.04
CA GLU A 271 2.76 -1.13 19.24
C GLU A 271 2.43 -2.63 19.39
N VAL A 272 1.22 -2.96 19.78
CA VAL A 272 0.83 -4.37 19.83
C VAL A 272 0.80 -4.99 18.44
N UNK A 273 0.35 -4.27 17.47
CA UNK A 273 0.34 -4.60 16.28
C UNK A 273 1.57 -4.77 15.78
N ALA A 274 2.39 -3.82 15.95
CA ALA A 274 3.79 -3.86 15.50
C ALA A 274 4.56 -5.08 16.03
N ALA A 275 4.39 -5.38 17.29
CA ALA A 275 5.09 -6.51 17.91
C ALA A 275 4.71 -7.85 17.27
N VAL A 276 3.43 -8.03 16.92
CA VAL A 276 2.99 -9.25 16.26
C VAL A 276 3.59 -9.33 14.85
N VAL A 277 3.52 -8.25 14.08
CA VAL A 277 4.05 -8.25 12.71
C VAL A 277 5.57 -8.45 12.70
N SER A 278 6.25 -7.94 13.72
CA SER A 278 7.71 -8.11 13.81
C SER A 278 8.12 -9.56 14.10
N GLY A 279 7.21 -10.38 14.61
CA GLY A 279 7.51 -11.75 15.00
C GLY A 279 7.87 -11.88 16.49
N ALA A 280 7.92 -10.76 17.24
CA ALA A 280 8.22 -10.83 18.67
C ALA A 280 7.11 -11.50 19.48
N LEU A 281 5.86 -11.33 19.03
CA LEU A 281 4.69 -11.92 19.67
C LEU A 281 3.93 -12.75 18.65
N THR A 282 3.30 -13.82 19.14
CA THR A 282 2.34 -14.54 18.31
C THR A 282 1.06 -13.71 18.19
N LEU A 283 0.22 -14.07 17.22
CA LEU A 283 -1.08 -13.43 17.07
C LEU A 283 -1.91 -13.56 18.36
N GLU A 284 -1.87 -14.73 18.97
CA GLU A 284 -2.61 -15.00 20.21
C GLU A 284 -2.10 -14.14 21.37
N GLN A 285 -0.79 -13.98 21.46
CA GLN A 285 -0.21 -13.11 22.51
C GLN A 285 -0.63 -11.65 22.28
N GLY A 286 -0.60 -11.19 21.05
CA GLY A 286 -1.03 -9.83 20.72
C GLY A 286 -2.51 -9.62 21.02
N ALA A 287 -3.33 -10.60 20.68
CA ALA A 287 -4.77 -10.53 20.96
C ALA A 287 -5.02 -10.43 22.47
N GLN A 288 -4.31 -11.22 23.25
CA GLN A 288 -4.41 -11.16 24.70
C GLN A 288 -4.07 -9.76 25.23
N ILE A 289 -2.95 -9.21 24.77
CA ILE A 289 -2.49 -7.90 25.25
C ILE A 289 -3.50 -6.82 24.90
N VAL A 290 -3.92 -6.75 23.63
CA VAL A 290 -4.79 -5.65 23.22
C VAL A 290 -6.16 -5.75 23.90
N ALA A 291 -6.66 -6.97 24.09
CA ALA A 291 -7.96 -7.16 24.73
C ALA A 291 -7.89 -6.79 26.22
N GLN A 292 -6.87 -7.26 26.93
CA GLN A 292 -6.76 -6.99 28.36
C GLN A 292 -6.41 -5.54 28.66
N ARG A 293 -5.55 -4.95 27.85
CA ARG A 293 -5.16 -3.54 27.99
C ARG A 293 -6.39 -2.63 27.76
N SER A 294 -7.15 -2.87 26.73
CA SER A 294 -8.30 -2.01 26.43
C SER A 294 -9.42 -2.18 27.44
N LYS A 295 -9.62 -3.39 27.97
CA LYS A 295 -10.59 -3.61 29.06
C LYS A 295 -10.18 -2.86 30.32
N ALA A 296 -8.88 -2.85 30.62
CA ALA A 296 -8.37 -2.12 31.79
C ALA A 296 -8.67 -0.63 31.64
N VAL A 297 -8.43 -0.07 30.46
CA VAL A 297 -8.69 1.35 30.21
C VAL A 297 -10.18 1.65 30.31
N LEU A 298 -11.03 0.75 29.85
CA LEU A 298 -12.49 0.94 29.93
C LEU A 298 -12.95 1.16 31.36
N ALA A 299 -12.29 0.54 32.33
CA ALA A 299 -12.63 0.69 33.75
C ALA A 299 -12.43 2.12 34.24
N CYS A 300 -11.63 2.94 33.55
CA CYS A 300 -11.39 4.35 33.90
C CYS A 300 -12.19 5.32 33.01
N ALA A 301 -13.15 4.83 32.27
CA ALA A 301 -13.95 5.69 31.37
C ALA A 301 -14.65 6.78 32.19
N GLY A 302 -14.66 7.99 31.63
CA GLY A 302 -15.33 9.14 32.21
C GLY A 302 -14.50 9.93 33.21
N GLN A 303 -13.31 9.48 33.56
CA GLN A 303 -12.50 10.11 34.58
C GLN A 303 -11.40 11.01 34.03
N GLY A 304 -11.11 10.92 32.74
CA GLY A 304 -10.00 11.62 32.16
C GLY A 304 -10.30 12.12 30.75
N GLY A 305 -9.31 12.78 30.19
CA GLY A 305 -9.36 13.25 28.83
C GLY A 305 -7.98 13.46 28.26
N MET A 306 -7.94 13.76 26.97
CA MET A 306 -6.69 13.98 26.25
C MET A 306 -6.90 15.11 25.25
N ALA A 307 -5.80 15.79 24.90
CA ALA A 307 -5.85 16.89 23.94
C ALA A 307 -4.56 16.99 23.14
N LEU A 308 -4.70 17.45 21.92
CA LEU A 308 -3.56 17.75 21.03
C LEU A 308 -3.22 19.23 21.15
N ILE A 309 -1.95 19.54 21.34
CA ILE A 309 -1.46 20.93 21.34
C ILE A 309 -0.35 21.01 20.31
N GLU A 310 -0.47 21.92 19.33
CA GLU A 310 0.51 22.07 18.28
C GLU A 310 1.63 23.01 18.72
N ARG A 311 2.44 22.54 19.68
CA ARG A 311 3.61 23.22 20.19
C ARG A 311 4.65 22.19 20.60
N PRO A 312 5.92 22.59 20.67
CA PRO A 312 6.98 21.71 21.19
C PRO A 312 6.72 21.31 22.65
N VAL A 313 7.22 20.14 23.02
CA VAL A 313 6.96 19.59 24.34
C VAL A 313 7.45 20.53 25.46
N ALA A 314 8.58 21.20 25.28
CA ALA A 314 9.09 22.12 26.30
C ALA A 314 8.11 23.29 26.55
N VAL A 315 7.48 23.79 25.48
CA VAL A 315 6.48 24.85 25.59
C VAL A 315 5.22 24.32 26.28
N VAL A 316 4.81 23.11 25.89
CA VAL A 316 3.62 22.50 26.49
C VAL A 316 3.82 22.28 27.99
N GLU A 317 5.01 21.85 28.39
CA GLU A 317 5.30 21.66 29.82
C GLU A 317 5.15 22.96 30.60
N GLU A 318 5.51 24.09 30.01
CA GLU A 318 5.28 25.39 30.62
C GLU A 318 3.78 25.67 30.78
N PHE A 319 2.98 25.33 29.77
CA PHE A 319 1.52 25.50 29.86
C PHE A 319 0.93 24.64 30.96
N LEU A 320 1.49 23.44 31.17
CA LEU A 320 0.96 22.47 32.15
C LEU A 320 1.35 22.81 33.59
N ALA A 321 2.41 23.58 33.80
CA ALA A 321 2.94 23.82 35.14
C ALA A 321 1.90 24.30 36.14
N PRO A 322 1.00 25.25 35.81
CA PRO A 322 -0.02 25.69 36.78
C PRO A 322 -1.03 24.60 37.14
N TYR A 323 -1.13 23.52 36.36
CA TYR A 323 -2.11 22.45 36.62
C TYR A 323 -1.56 21.36 37.54
N GLY A 324 -0.26 21.38 37.85
CA GLY A 324 0.35 20.39 38.71
C GLY A 324 0.15 18.98 38.21
N ASP A 325 -0.35 18.12 39.10
CA ASP A 325 -0.56 16.70 38.79
C ASP A 325 -1.82 16.42 38.00
N ALA A 326 -2.64 17.44 37.76
CA ALA A 326 -3.90 17.25 37.02
C ALA A 326 -3.69 16.93 35.53
N LEU A 327 -2.60 17.41 34.95
CA LEU A 327 -2.27 17.23 33.56
C LEU A 327 -0.82 16.78 33.37
N SER A 328 -0.57 15.96 32.36
CA SER A 328 0.79 15.55 32.03
C SER A 328 0.92 15.32 30.52
N VAL A 329 2.15 15.24 30.04
CA VAL A 329 2.43 14.93 28.64
C VAL A 329 2.15 13.43 28.41
N ALA A 330 1.33 13.13 27.41
CA ALA A 330 0.99 11.74 27.07
C ALA A 330 1.74 11.26 25.83
N ALA A 331 2.03 12.15 24.89
CA ALA A 331 2.76 11.76 23.68
C ALA A 331 3.51 12.96 23.10
N VAL A 332 4.70 12.68 22.57
CA VAL A 332 5.45 13.66 21.79
C VAL A 332 5.53 13.08 20.38
N ASN A 333 4.74 13.63 19.46
CA ASN A 333 4.64 13.07 18.12
C ASN A 333 5.68 13.65 17.17
N THR A 334 5.84 14.98 17.20
CA THR A 334 6.87 15.65 16.42
C THR A 334 7.47 16.77 17.24
N ALA A 335 8.43 17.48 16.67
CA ALA A 335 9.03 18.64 17.33
C ALA A 335 8.00 19.72 17.65
N GLY A 336 6.88 19.75 16.94
CA GLY A 336 5.85 20.77 17.15
C GLY A 336 4.47 20.24 17.51
N SER A 337 4.36 18.97 17.90
CA SER A 337 3.05 18.36 18.18
C SER A 337 3.15 17.49 19.43
N THR A 338 2.34 17.82 20.43
CA THR A 338 2.35 17.15 21.74
C THR A 338 0.93 16.79 22.12
N ILE A 339 0.74 15.63 22.74
CA ILE A 339 -0.57 15.24 23.31
C ILE A 339 -0.45 15.24 24.82
N ILE A 340 -1.48 15.78 25.48
CA ILE A 340 -1.56 15.82 26.93
C ILE A 340 -2.73 14.97 27.41
N SER A 341 -2.67 14.54 28.65
CA SER A 341 -3.75 13.77 29.28
C SER A 341 -3.86 14.13 30.76
N GLY A 342 -5.03 13.86 31.34
CA GLY A 342 -5.25 14.11 32.73
C GLY A 342 -6.73 14.19 33.06
N GLU A 343 -7.03 14.95 34.12
CA GLU A 343 -8.40 15.11 34.60
C GLU A 343 -9.26 15.77 33.53
N ALA A 344 -10.49 15.28 33.39
CA ALA A 344 -11.38 15.73 32.34
C ALA A 344 -11.62 17.26 32.41
N ASP A 345 -11.87 17.77 33.61
CA ASP A 345 -12.12 19.22 33.78
C ASP A 345 -10.87 20.04 33.45
N ALA A 346 -9.68 19.54 33.79
CA ALA A 346 -8.44 20.26 33.50
C ALA A 346 -8.18 20.29 31.99
N ILE A 347 -8.48 19.22 31.29
CA ILE A 347 -8.36 19.19 29.82
C ILE A 347 -9.27 20.25 29.19
N GLU A 348 -10.53 20.32 29.64
CA GLU A 348 -11.47 21.32 29.13
C GLU A 348 -10.95 22.75 29.37
N ARG A 349 -10.43 23.01 30.56
CA ARG A 349 -9.92 24.32 30.90
C ARG A 349 -8.71 24.73 30.07
N ILE A 350 -7.72 23.84 29.95
CA ILE A 350 -6.50 24.21 29.24
C ILE A 350 -6.77 24.40 27.74
N VAL A 351 -7.64 23.58 27.16
CA VAL A 351 -7.98 23.73 25.75
C VAL A 351 -8.62 25.10 25.53
N ALA A 352 -9.56 25.48 26.38
CA ALA A 352 -10.22 26.81 26.28
C ALA A 352 -9.21 27.95 26.43
N GLU A 353 -8.33 27.86 27.42
CA GLU A 353 -7.32 28.88 27.66
C GLU A 353 -6.39 29.08 26.48
N LEU A 354 -5.92 27.94 25.90
CA LEU A 354 -4.99 27.99 24.79
C LEU A 354 -5.65 28.50 23.51
N GLN A 355 -6.91 28.13 23.28
CA GLN A 355 -7.65 28.65 22.13
C GLN A 355 -7.81 30.19 22.24
N GLU A 356 -8.06 30.73 23.44
CA GLU A 356 -8.11 32.15 23.64
C GLU A 356 -6.79 32.85 23.32
N LYS A 357 -5.67 32.17 23.54
CA LYS A 357 -4.34 32.67 23.24
C LYS A 357 -3.89 32.39 21.80
N GLU A 358 -4.83 31.88 20.97
CA GLU A 358 -4.60 31.56 19.59
C GLU A 358 -3.52 30.47 19.40
N VAL A 359 -3.40 29.57 20.37
CA VAL A 359 -2.58 28.37 20.28
C VAL A 359 -3.49 27.25 19.85
N TYR A 360 -3.12 26.53 18.79
CA TYR A 360 -3.94 25.42 18.32
C TYR A 360 -3.97 24.31 19.38
N ALA A 361 -5.16 24.02 19.89
CA ALA A 361 -5.40 22.98 20.85
C ALA A 361 -6.77 22.36 20.56
N ARG A 362 -6.84 21.04 20.62
CA ARG A 362 -8.07 20.33 20.30
C ARG A 362 -8.22 19.11 21.19
N LYS A 363 -9.40 18.99 21.80
CA LYS A 363 -9.73 17.83 22.60
C LYS A 363 -9.82 16.58 21.71
N ILE A 364 -9.22 15.48 22.17
CA ILE A 364 -9.33 14.19 21.48
C ILE A 364 -10.60 13.50 22.00
N ASN A 365 -11.30 12.80 21.11
CA ASN A 365 -12.58 12.17 21.44
C ASN A 365 -12.37 10.86 22.22
N VAL A 366 -11.91 11.00 23.46
CA VAL A 366 -11.79 9.90 24.40
C VAL A 366 -12.16 10.43 25.79
N ASP A 367 -12.55 9.55 26.70
CA ASP A 367 -12.95 9.94 28.06
C ASP A 367 -12.06 9.30 29.12
N TYR A 368 -10.81 9.04 28.78
CA TYR A 368 -9.82 8.49 29.69
C TYR A 368 -8.48 9.20 29.48
N ALA A 369 -7.56 9.00 30.42
CA ALA A 369 -6.23 9.60 30.37
C ALA A 369 -5.18 8.50 30.35
N SER A 370 -4.89 7.98 29.15
CA SER A 370 -3.78 7.03 29.00
C SER A 370 -2.46 7.79 29.07
N HIS A 371 -1.39 7.06 29.32
CA HIS A 371 -0.04 7.61 29.44
C HIS A 371 0.03 8.67 30.54
N ASN A 372 -0.60 8.37 31.67
CA ASN A 372 -0.83 9.31 32.77
C ASN A 372 -0.92 8.53 34.08
N ALA A 373 -0.75 9.22 35.19
CA ALA A 373 -0.82 8.59 36.50
C ALA A 373 -2.19 7.96 36.78
N GLN A 374 -3.24 8.35 36.09
CA GLN A 374 -4.55 7.69 36.23
C GLN A 374 -4.49 6.20 35.86
N MET A 375 -3.48 5.79 35.10
CA MET A 375 -3.31 4.39 34.75
C MET A 375 -2.67 3.57 35.86
N ASP A 376 -2.04 4.20 36.83
CA ASP A 376 -1.30 3.48 37.87
C ASP A 376 -2.13 2.40 38.59
N PRO A 377 -3.39 2.66 38.98
CA PRO A 377 -4.18 1.62 39.62
C PRO A 377 -4.45 0.39 38.78
N LEU A 378 -4.36 0.51 37.46
CA LEU A 378 -4.62 -0.61 36.54
C LEU A 378 -3.43 -1.53 36.37
N LEU A 379 -2.22 -1.03 36.66
CA LEU A 379 -0.99 -1.73 36.29
C LEU A 379 -0.78 -3.07 37.00
N PRO A 380 -1.06 -3.20 38.31
CA PRO A 380 -0.84 -4.50 38.97
C PRO A 380 -1.66 -5.63 38.31
N ALA A 381 -2.93 -5.41 38.04
CA ALA A 381 -3.77 -6.44 37.42
C ALA A 381 -3.33 -6.71 36.00
N LEU A 382 -2.97 -5.67 35.24
CA LEU A 382 -2.48 -5.83 33.90
C LEU A 382 -1.17 -6.61 33.85
N ALA A 383 -0.26 -6.31 34.74
CA ALA A 383 1.00 -7.03 34.87
C ALA A 383 0.77 -8.51 35.18
N LYS A 384 -0.18 -8.80 36.04
CA LYS A 384 -0.52 -10.18 36.37
C LYS A 384 -1.10 -10.92 35.16
N SER A 385 -1.95 -10.27 34.43
CA SER A 385 -2.52 -10.88 33.22
C SER A 385 -1.50 -11.16 32.11
N UNK A 386 -0.43 -10.43 31.96
CA UNK A 386 0.49 -10.57 31.16
C UNK A 386 1.62 -11.18 31.65
N GLU A 387 1.58 -11.93 32.87
CA GLU A 387 2.81 -12.46 33.42
C GLU A 387 3.39 -13.69 32.71
N ASP A 388 2.55 -14.37 31.99
CA ASP A 388 2.96 -15.55 31.23
C ASP A 388 3.45 -15.23 29.81
N LEU A 389 3.49 -13.98 29.43
CA LEU A 389 4.01 -13.60 28.12
C LEU A 389 5.48 -13.98 27.97
N ALA A 390 5.78 -14.67 26.89
CA ALA A 390 7.15 -15.07 26.55
C ALA A 390 7.44 -14.57 25.13
N PRO A 391 7.92 -13.33 25.00
CA PRO A 391 8.21 -12.81 23.67
C PRO A 391 9.40 -13.51 23.02
N HIS A 392 9.45 -13.45 21.70
CA HIS A 392 10.49 -14.05 20.89
C HIS A 392 11.40 -12.96 20.32
N ARG A 393 12.56 -13.37 19.83
CA ARG A 393 13.39 -12.47 19.05
C ARG A 393 12.63 -12.11 17.78
N ALA A 394 12.52 -10.81 17.51
CA ALA A 394 11.78 -10.31 16.36
C ALA A 394 12.53 -10.57 15.06
N ASP A 395 11.78 -10.84 13.98
CA ASP A 395 12.34 -10.96 12.64
C ASP A 395 12.59 -9.57 12.03
N LEU A 396 11.78 -8.59 12.41
CA LEU A 396 11.91 -7.21 11.96
C LEU A 396 12.31 -6.35 13.16
N ALA A 397 13.07 -5.29 12.93
CA ALA A 397 13.47 -4.38 14.00
C ALA A 397 12.22 -3.67 14.56
N PHE A 398 12.08 -3.72 15.88
CA PHE A 398 10.96 -3.06 16.56
C PHE A 398 11.49 -1.75 17.16
N TYR A 399 10.97 -0.62 16.67
CA TYR A 399 11.37 0.68 17.18
C TYR A 399 10.38 1.11 18.24
N SER A 400 10.85 1.17 19.48
CA SER A 400 9.98 1.40 20.64
C SER A 400 9.70 2.87 20.85
N THR A 401 8.43 3.22 20.99
CA THR A 401 8.04 4.58 21.38
C THR A 401 8.03 4.75 22.90
N VAL A 402 8.24 3.66 23.64
CA VAL A 402 8.40 3.74 25.09
C VAL A 402 9.84 4.13 25.43
N THR A 403 10.82 3.44 24.84
CA THR A 403 12.24 3.69 25.14
C THR A 403 12.88 4.69 24.16
N GLY A 404 12.31 4.86 22.99
CA GLY A 404 12.92 5.67 21.94
C GLY A 404 14.05 4.96 21.20
N ASP A 405 14.17 3.65 21.37
CA ASP A 405 15.30 2.90 20.86
C ASP A 405 14.82 1.62 20.17
N VAL A 406 15.76 0.90 19.54
CA VAL A 406 15.47 -0.34 18.84
C VAL A 406 15.41 -1.48 19.86
N SER A 407 14.43 -2.37 19.68
CA SER A 407 14.31 -3.59 20.47
C SER A 407 14.46 -4.80 19.56
N ASP A 408 15.09 -5.86 20.07
CA ASP A 408 15.14 -7.14 19.35
C ASP A 408 13.91 -8.01 19.63
N GLY A 409 12.94 -7.49 20.37
CA GLY A 409 11.68 -8.17 20.65
C GLY A 409 11.64 -8.93 21.96
N THR A 410 12.80 -9.33 22.48
CA THR A 410 12.82 -10.21 23.67
C THR A 410 12.39 -9.52 24.94
N ASP A 411 12.38 -8.19 24.96
CA ASP A 411 11.95 -7.42 26.13
C ASP A 411 10.48 -7.00 26.10
N LEU A 412 9.70 -7.45 25.09
CA LEU A 412 8.30 -7.05 24.95
C LEU A 412 7.38 -7.93 25.79
N ASP A 413 7.70 -8.04 27.05
CA ASP A 413 6.98 -8.86 28.05
C ASP A 413 5.90 -8.02 28.74
N GLY A 414 5.28 -8.62 29.77
CA GLY A 414 4.21 -7.94 30.52
C GLY A 414 4.63 -6.62 31.13
N THR A 415 5.87 -6.52 31.63
CA THR A 415 6.39 -5.27 32.18
C THR A 415 6.42 -4.19 31.09
N TYR A 416 6.86 -4.55 29.86
CA TYR A 416 6.90 -3.59 28.77
C TYR A 416 5.50 -3.06 28.46
N TRP A 417 4.48 -3.92 28.43
CA TRP A 417 3.14 -3.47 28.03
C TRP A 417 2.49 -2.61 29.12
N CYS A 418 2.87 -2.79 30.38
CA CYS A 418 2.48 -1.85 31.41
C CYS A 418 3.13 -0.49 31.19
N ARG A 419 4.42 -0.46 30.85
CA ARG A 419 5.10 0.79 30.51
C ARG A 419 4.48 1.46 29.31
N ASN A 420 4.09 0.66 28.30
CA ASN A 420 3.44 1.18 27.08
C ASN A 420 2.15 1.94 27.43
N LEU A 421 1.36 1.43 28.35
CA LEU A 421 0.13 2.10 28.77
C LEU A 421 0.39 3.34 29.61
N ARG A 422 1.41 3.29 30.46
CA ARG A 422 1.63 4.31 31.50
C ARG A 422 2.53 5.46 31.03
N GLU A 423 3.60 5.18 30.30
CA GLU A 423 4.62 6.17 29.98
C GLU A 423 4.26 6.96 28.74
N PRO A 424 4.80 8.19 28.59
CA PRO A 424 4.55 8.97 27.38
C PRO A 424 5.00 8.24 26.13
N VAL A 425 4.26 8.41 25.05
CA VAL A 425 4.62 7.88 23.73
C VAL A 425 5.66 8.82 23.14
N ARG A 426 6.86 8.32 22.87
CA ARG A 426 7.91 9.13 22.25
C ARG A 426 8.08 8.76 20.77
N LEU A 427 7.02 9.03 20.01
CA LEU A 427 7.07 8.79 18.57
C LEU A 427 8.18 9.58 17.90
N ASP A 428 8.41 10.81 18.38
CA ASP A 428 9.46 11.66 17.85
C ASP A 428 10.83 11.00 17.91
N ARG A 429 11.15 10.36 19.04
CA ARG A 429 12.44 9.68 19.21
C ARG A 429 12.55 8.46 18.32
N ALA A 430 11.47 7.66 18.25
CA ALA A 430 11.49 6.46 17.41
C ALA A 430 11.63 6.83 15.92
N LEU A 431 10.93 7.86 15.47
CA LEU A 431 11.04 8.28 14.06
C LEU A 431 12.42 8.82 13.74
N ASN A 432 12.99 9.62 14.65
CA ASN A 432 14.35 10.13 14.43
C ASN A 432 15.36 9.00 14.35
N ARG A 433 15.22 7.99 15.20
CA ARG A 433 16.11 6.84 15.17
C ARG A 433 15.94 6.06 13.85
N LEU A 434 14.68 5.88 13.41
CA LEU A 434 14.40 5.23 12.12
C LEU A 434 15.09 5.95 10.98
N LEU A 435 14.97 7.28 10.92
CA LEU A 435 15.62 8.07 9.88
C LEU A 435 17.14 7.95 9.93
N ASP A 436 17.70 8.00 11.15
CA ASP A 436 19.15 7.86 11.32
C ASP A 436 19.64 6.50 10.82
N ASP A 437 18.81 5.46 10.96
CA ASP A 437 19.17 4.11 10.55
C ASP A 437 18.87 3.82 9.08
N GLY A 438 18.42 4.82 8.33
CA GLY A 438 18.26 4.70 6.87
C GLY A 438 16.86 4.34 6.39
N HIS A 439 15.86 4.42 7.26
CA HIS A 439 14.48 4.14 6.88
C HIS A 439 13.85 5.41 6.33
N THR A 440 13.38 5.35 5.08
CA THR A 440 12.84 6.53 4.40
C THR A 440 11.47 6.31 3.77
N VAL A 441 10.97 5.08 3.77
CA VAL A 441 9.66 4.77 3.22
C VAL A 441 8.76 4.30 4.37
N PHE A 442 7.71 5.05 4.63
CA PHE A 442 6.81 4.78 5.75
C PHE A 442 5.43 4.44 5.21
N VAL A 443 4.91 3.29 5.61
CA VAL A 443 3.59 2.80 5.18
C VAL A 443 2.72 2.68 6.43
N GLU A 444 1.66 3.48 6.50
CA GLU A 444 0.72 3.50 7.62
C GLU A 444 -0.53 2.70 7.28
#